data_fdad3aa3fed44bcb5adf4f2ba6059c44
#
_entry.id   fdad3aa3fed44bcb5adf4f2ba6059c44
#
_cell.length_a   1.000
_cell.length_b   1.000
_cell.length_c   1.000
_cell.angle_alpha   90.00
_cell.angle_beta   90.00
_cell.angle_gamma   90.00
#
_symmetry.space_group_name_H-M   'P 1'
#
loop_
_entity.id
_entity.type
_entity.pdbx_description
1 polymer ?
#
loop_
_entity_poly.entity_id
_entity_poly.type
_entity_poly.pdbx_seq_one_letter_code
_entity_poly.pdbx_strand_id
1 'polypeptide(L)'
;MKPPSLAIALSLILLATGCYSGSRPPHVGVAANDFSVQDSDRKVSLNQFRGQVVVLNFWATWCPPCTQELPSLMDMQDRLRDRGVVVLGVSIDVDADAYHRFLKQRNVNFLTVRDPEQKVAAIYGTSGWPETYIIDRKGVVRRKVIGPLNWDSPDVMQFLNSL
;
A
#
# COMPACT_ATOMS: atom_id res chain seq x y z
N MET A 1 -30.86 70.34 11.43
CA MET A 1 -29.62 69.57 11.10
C MET A 1 -29.84 68.14 11.60
N LYS A 2 -30.03 67.17 10.66
CA LYS A 2 -30.20 65.74 10.96
C LYS A 2 -28.82 65.05 10.90
N PRO A 3 -28.46 64.17 11.83
CA PRO A 3 -27.22 63.39 11.72
C PRO A 3 -27.38 62.25 10.71
N PRO A 4 -26.30 61.84 10.05
CA PRO A 4 -26.34 60.77 9.05
C PRO A 4 -26.41 59.37 9.73
N SER A 5 -27.28 58.55 9.19
CA SER A 5 -27.43 57.15 9.60
C SER A 5 -26.20 56.35 9.18
N LEU A 6 -25.51 55.76 10.16
CA LEU A 6 -24.37 54.86 9.94
C LEU A 6 -24.92 53.48 9.56
N ALA A 7 -24.86 53.14 8.26
CA ALA A 7 -25.15 51.81 7.78
C ALA A 7 -24.02 50.87 8.09
N ILE A 8 -24.19 49.97 9.05
CA ILE A 8 -23.26 48.92 9.37
C ILE A 8 -23.40 47.84 8.30
N ALA A 9 -22.45 47.78 7.38
CA ALA A 9 -22.33 46.68 6.43
C ALA A 9 -21.77 45.43 7.16
N LEU A 10 -22.69 44.48 7.45
CA LEU A 10 -22.32 43.19 8.04
C LEU A 10 -21.78 42.31 6.91
N SER A 11 -20.44 42.30 6.74
CA SER A 11 -19.76 41.38 5.82
C SER A 11 -19.86 39.94 6.34
N LEU A 12 -20.72 39.14 5.72
CA LEU A 12 -20.76 37.68 5.92
C LEU A 12 -19.49 37.08 5.32
N ILE A 13 -18.53 36.75 6.17
CA ILE A 13 -17.37 35.91 5.78
C ILE A 13 -17.91 34.48 5.71
N LEU A 14 -18.22 34.00 4.50
CA LEU A 14 -18.43 32.58 4.23
C LEU A 14 -17.10 31.85 4.42
N LEU A 15 -16.92 31.23 5.59
CA LEU A 15 -15.88 30.23 5.80
C LEU A 15 -16.20 29.01 4.94
N ALA A 16 -15.65 28.97 3.74
CA ALA A 16 -15.63 27.75 2.92
C ALA A 16 -14.78 26.71 3.65
N THR A 17 -15.40 25.90 4.50
CA THR A 17 -14.78 24.66 5.00
C THR A 17 -14.69 23.70 3.82
N GLY A 18 -13.61 23.81 3.06
CA GLY A 18 -13.27 22.81 2.06
C GLY A 18 -13.10 21.47 2.78
N CYS A 19 -14.04 20.56 2.62
CA CYS A 19 -13.85 19.18 3.01
C CYS A 19 -12.72 18.62 2.15
N TYR A 20 -11.51 18.58 2.71
CA TYR A 20 -10.40 17.84 2.12
C TYR A 20 -10.75 16.35 2.23
N SER A 21 -11.35 15.78 1.19
CA SER A 21 -11.75 14.38 1.09
C SER A 21 -10.60 13.45 0.67
N GLY A 22 -9.36 13.84 0.87
CA GLY A 22 -8.21 12.97 0.71
C GLY A 22 -8.15 11.96 1.85
N SER A 23 -8.17 10.65 1.53
CA SER A 23 -7.91 9.63 2.55
C SER A 23 -6.51 9.84 3.11
N ARG A 24 -6.40 9.89 4.46
CA ARG A 24 -5.09 9.96 5.10
C ARG A 24 -4.36 8.64 4.89
N PRO A 25 -3.02 8.66 4.65
CA PRO A 25 -2.24 7.43 4.63
C PRO A 25 -2.48 6.59 5.90
N PRO A 26 -2.64 5.27 5.78
CA PRO A 26 -2.88 4.42 6.94
C PRO A 26 -1.63 4.35 7.81
N HIS A 27 -1.82 4.31 9.12
CA HIS A 27 -0.76 4.10 10.10
C HIS A 27 -1.05 2.85 10.95
N VAL A 28 -0.06 2.42 11.72
CA VAL A 28 -0.22 1.25 12.61
C VAL A 28 -1.39 1.46 13.58
N GLY A 29 -2.23 0.44 13.71
CA GLY A 29 -3.41 0.41 14.57
C GLY A 29 -4.70 0.87 13.91
N VAL A 30 -4.68 1.38 12.66
CA VAL A 30 -5.89 1.76 11.93
C VAL A 30 -6.20 0.81 10.78
N ALA A 31 -7.43 0.85 10.29
CA ALA A 31 -7.83 0.10 9.11
C ALA A 31 -6.99 0.53 7.89
N ALA A 32 -6.51 -0.45 7.13
CA ALA A 32 -5.86 -0.21 5.86
C ALA A 32 -6.84 0.42 4.87
N ASN A 33 -6.38 1.42 4.11
CA ASN A 33 -7.17 2.02 3.05
C ASN A 33 -7.42 0.99 1.95
N ASP A 34 -8.68 0.75 1.62
CA ASP A 34 -9.00 -0.12 0.50
C ASP A 34 -8.60 0.54 -0.83
N PHE A 35 -8.24 -0.31 -1.78
CA PHE A 35 -7.95 0.11 -3.14
C PHE A 35 -8.37 -0.95 -4.15
N SER A 36 -8.52 -0.54 -5.39
CA SER A 36 -8.60 -1.43 -6.53
C SER A 36 -7.65 -0.93 -7.60
N VAL A 37 -6.80 -1.83 -8.08
CA VAL A 37 -5.86 -1.57 -9.16
C VAL A 37 -6.06 -2.58 -10.26
N GLN A 38 -5.96 -2.13 -11.50
CA GLN A 38 -6.09 -2.98 -12.67
C GLN A 38 -4.88 -2.80 -13.57
N ASP A 39 -4.27 -3.91 -13.91
CA ASP A 39 -3.24 -4.04 -14.94
C ASP A 39 -3.84 -4.71 -16.19
N SER A 40 -3.04 -4.86 -17.25
CA SER A 40 -3.44 -5.60 -18.48
C SER A 40 -3.98 -7.00 -18.20
N ASP A 41 -3.43 -7.67 -17.18
CA ASP A 41 -3.65 -9.10 -16.94
C ASP A 41 -4.69 -9.37 -15.85
N ARG A 42 -4.84 -8.46 -14.90
CA ARG A 42 -5.66 -8.69 -13.71
C ARG A 42 -6.17 -7.42 -13.04
N LYS A 43 -7.24 -7.61 -12.30
CA LYS A 43 -7.76 -6.60 -11.37
C LYS A 43 -7.63 -7.15 -9.95
N VAL A 44 -7.07 -6.34 -9.05
CA VAL A 44 -6.86 -6.70 -7.64
C VAL A 44 -7.45 -5.62 -6.75
N SER A 45 -8.12 -6.03 -5.68
CA SER A 45 -8.60 -5.17 -4.61
C SER A 45 -8.15 -5.73 -3.27
N LEU A 46 -7.75 -4.86 -2.33
CA LEU A 46 -7.34 -5.29 -0.99
C LEU A 46 -8.45 -6.07 -0.28
N ASN A 47 -9.71 -5.71 -0.49
CA ASN A 47 -10.87 -6.38 0.12
C ASN A 47 -10.99 -7.87 -0.24
N GLN A 48 -10.39 -8.34 -1.33
CA GLN A 48 -10.37 -9.76 -1.72
C GLN A 48 -9.61 -10.63 -0.72
N PHE A 49 -8.76 -10.03 0.12
CA PHE A 49 -7.90 -10.72 1.09
C PHE A 49 -8.43 -10.65 2.53
N ARG A 50 -9.69 -10.28 2.72
CA ARG A 50 -10.29 -10.28 4.06
C ARG A 50 -10.21 -11.68 4.69
N GLY A 51 -9.82 -11.74 5.98
CA GLY A 51 -9.56 -12.99 6.68
C GLY A 51 -8.15 -13.55 6.51
N GLN A 52 -7.32 -12.92 5.67
CA GLN A 52 -5.91 -13.27 5.51
C GLN A 52 -5.02 -12.17 6.10
N VAL A 53 -3.79 -12.54 6.46
CA VAL A 53 -2.73 -11.58 6.75
C VAL A 53 -2.12 -11.17 5.43
N VAL A 54 -2.09 -9.86 5.14
CA VAL A 54 -1.58 -9.31 3.88
C VAL A 54 -0.25 -8.61 4.13
N VAL A 55 0.78 -9.05 3.42
CA VAL A 55 2.07 -8.36 3.29
C VAL A 55 2.00 -7.53 2.00
N LEU A 56 1.50 -6.30 2.13
CA LEU A 56 1.34 -5.37 1.01
C LEU A 56 2.67 -4.67 0.75
N ASN A 57 3.36 -5.08 -0.31
CA ASN A 57 4.70 -4.63 -0.65
C ASN A 57 4.68 -3.73 -1.89
N PHE A 58 5.17 -2.50 -1.74
CA PHE A 58 5.38 -1.54 -2.83
C PHE A 58 6.81 -1.67 -3.34
N TRP A 59 6.99 -1.93 -4.64
CA TRP A 59 8.29 -2.28 -5.21
C TRP A 59 8.42 -1.93 -6.69
N ALA A 60 9.59 -2.21 -7.27
CA ALA A 60 9.82 -2.17 -8.72
C ALA A 60 10.93 -3.13 -9.14
N THR A 61 10.91 -3.58 -10.38
CA THR A 61 11.93 -4.50 -10.93
C THR A 61 13.31 -3.86 -11.04
N TRP A 62 13.35 -2.57 -11.26
CA TRP A 62 14.57 -1.75 -11.39
C TRP A 62 15.08 -1.20 -10.05
N CYS A 63 14.45 -1.53 -8.94
CA CYS A 63 14.81 -1.07 -7.59
C CYS A 63 15.77 -2.10 -6.94
N PRO A 64 17.08 -1.81 -6.77
CA PRO A 64 18.04 -2.78 -6.25
C PRO A 64 17.68 -3.33 -4.85
N PRO A 65 17.30 -2.50 -3.84
CA PRO A 65 16.91 -3.04 -2.55
C PRO A 65 15.64 -3.90 -2.60
N CYS A 66 14.69 -3.59 -3.52
CA CYS A 66 13.51 -4.42 -3.72
C CYS A 66 13.88 -5.81 -4.24
N THR A 67 14.79 -5.88 -5.22
CA THR A 67 15.24 -7.16 -5.78
C THR A 67 16.12 -7.95 -4.81
N GLN A 68 16.76 -7.28 -3.87
CA GLN A 68 17.56 -7.91 -2.81
C GLN A 68 16.68 -8.65 -1.80
N GLU A 69 15.52 -8.09 -1.41
CA GLU A 69 14.60 -8.75 -0.45
C GLU A 69 13.76 -9.85 -1.08
N LEU A 70 13.62 -9.86 -2.41
CA LEU A 70 12.70 -10.72 -3.15
C LEU A 70 12.84 -12.22 -2.81
N PRO A 71 14.05 -12.83 -2.70
CA PRO A 71 14.17 -14.24 -2.33
C PRO A 71 13.54 -14.57 -0.99
N SER A 72 13.85 -13.80 0.05
CA SER A 72 13.27 -14.02 1.40
C SER A 72 11.75 -13.79 1.44
N LEU A 73 11.25 -12.85 0.65
CA LEU A 73 9.81 -12.60 0.52
C LEU A 73 9.09 -13.78 -0.15
N MET A 74 9.72 -14.40 -1.14
CA MET A 74 9.23 -15.60 -1.83
C MET A 74 9.26 -16.83 -0.91
N ASP A 75 10.33 -17.03 -0.17
CA ASP A 75 10.47 -18.13 0.80
C ASP A 75 9.43 -18.01 1.92
N MET A 76 9.22 -16.79 2.45
CA MET A 76 8.17 -16.51 3.43
C MET A 76 6.78 -16.83 2.86
N GLN A 77 6.49 -16.41 1.61
CA GLN A 77 5.22 -16.69 0.95
C GLN A 77 4.97 -18.19 0.84
N ASP A 78 5.96 -18.98 0.43
CA ASP A 78 5.80 -20.44 0.30
C ASP A 78 5.56 -21.11 1.65
N ARG A 79 6.22 -20.66 2.70
CA ARG A 79 6.10 -21.24 4.05
C ARG A 79 4.79 -20.87 4.77
N LEU A 80 4.19 -19.73 4.45
CA LEU A 80 3.04 -19.19 5.20
C LEU A 80 1.73 -19.13 4.40
N ARG A 81 1.72 -19.45 3.09
CA ARG A 81 0.49 -19.38 2.27
C ARG A 81 -0.63 -20.25 2.83
N ASP A 82 -0.32 -21.46 3.27
CA ASP A 82 -1.32 -22.39 3.83
C ASP A 82 -1.81 -21.99 5.22
N ARG A 83 -1.15 -21.00 5.83
CA ARG A 83 -1.56 -20.35 7.07
C ARG A 83 -2.37 -19.07 6.85
N GLY A 84 -2.70 -18.78 5.59
CA GLY A 84 -3.47 -17.58 5.22
C GLY A 84 -2.66 -16.28 5.33
N VAL A 85 -1.35 -16.33 5.11
CA VAL A 85 -0.49 -15.16 4.90
C VAL A 85 -0.22 -15.04 3.41
N VAL A 86 -0.48 -13.86 2.85
CA VAL A 86 -0.29 -13.60 1.42
C VAL A 86 0.57 -12.37 1.20
N VAL A 87 1.45 -12.44 0.22
CA VAL A 87 2.14 -11.26 -0.32
C VAL A 87 1.30 -10.69 -1.45
N LEU A 88 1.03 -9.39 -1.37
CA LEU A 88 0.44 -8.61 -2.44
C LEU A 88 1.46 -7.54 -2.86
N GLY A 89 2.13 -7.76 -3.98
CA GLY A 89 3.04 -6.79 -4.57
C GLY A 89 2.28 -5.74 -5.39
N VAL A 90 2.58 -4.48 -5.16
CA VAL A 90 2.12 -3.37 -6.00
C VAL A 90 3.37 -2.75 -6.62
N SER A 91 3.56 -3.00 -7.91
CA SER A 91 4.74 -2.53 -8.66
C SER A 91 4.45 -1.21 -9.33
N ILE A 92 5.42 -0.30 -9.26
CA ILE A 92 5.37 0.98 -9.98
C ILE A 92 6.05 0.92 -11.36
N ASP A 93 6.37 -0.27 -11.86
CA ASP A 93 6.97 -0.42 -13.19
C ASP A 93 6.05 0.15 -14.28
N VAL A 94 6.59 0.99 -15.14
CA VAL A 94 5.89 1.57 -16.27
C VAL A 94 5.93 0.63 -17.48
N ASP A 95 7.07 0.00 -17.74
CA ASP A 95 7.25 -0.96 -18.83
C ASP A 95 6.67 -2.32 -18.45
N ALA A 96 5.53 -2.67 -19.07
CA ALA A 96 4.83 -3.94 -18.84
C ALA A 96 5.67 -5.14 -19.24
N ASP A 97 6.34 -5.07 -20.40
CA ASP A 97 7.11 -6.19 -20.93
C ASP A 97 8.35 -6.47 -20.09
N ALA A 98 9.05 -5.42 -19.63
CA ALA A 98 10.18 -5.56 -18.73
C ALA A 98 9.73 -6.18 -17.39
N TYR A 99 8.62 -5.72 -16.84
CA TYR A 99 8.03 -6.27 -15.62
C TYR A 99 7.70 -7.77 -15.76
N HIS A 100 6.95 -8.16 -16.80
CA HIS A 100 6.59 -9.57 -17.00
C HIS A 100 7.80 -10.47 -17.28
N ARG A 101 8.79 -9.98 -18.05
CA ARG A 101 10.05 -10.70 -18.24
C ARG A 101 10.77 -10.93 -16.90
N PHE A 102 10.84 -9.91 -16.05
CA PHE A 102 11.46 -10.02 -14.72
C PHE A 102 10.74 -11.06 -13.85
N LEU A 103 9.39 -10.99 -13.74
CA LEU A 103 8.62 -11.95 -12.95
C LEU A 103 8.91 -13.40 -13.37
N LYS A 104 8.95 -13.64 -14.68
CA LYS A 104 9.25 -14.97 -15.26
C LYS A 104 10.69 -15.41 -14.97
N GLN A 105 11.66 -14.52 -15.17
CA GLN A 105 13.08 -14.83 -14.95
C GLN A 105 13.40 -15.14 -13.50
N ARG A 106 12.72 -14.46 -12.57
CA ARG A 106 12.89 -14.62 -11.12
C ARG A 106 11.96 -15.66 -10.51
N ASN A 107 11.06 -16.26 -11.29
CA ASN A 107 10.03 -17.19 -10.82
C ASN A 107 9.22 -16.64 -9.63
N VAL A 108 8.81 -15.36 -9.70
CA VAL A 108 8.07 -14.71 -8.62
C VAL A 108 6.80 -15.50 -8.31
N ASN A 109 6.64 -15.96 -7.06
CA ASN A 109 5.64 -16.93 -6.63
C ASN A 109 4.46 -16.32 -5.86
N PHE A 110 4.38 -14.99 -5.79
CA PHE A 110 3.31 -14.26 -5.12
C PHE A 110 2.52 -13.38 -6.10
N LEU A 111 1.33 -12.97 -5.67
CA LEU A 111 0.49 -12.09 -6.46
C LEU A 111 1.11 -10.69 -6.51
N THR A 112 1.32 -10.18 -7.70
CA THR A 112 1.78 -8.81 -7.91
C THR A 112 1.04 -8.18 -9.10
N VAL A 113 0.82 -6.87 -9.04
CA VAL A 113 0.08 -6.08 -10.03
C VAL A 113 0.79 -4.75 -10.24
N ARG A 114 0.77 -4.23 -11.47
CA ARG A 114 1.37 -2.92 -11.74
C ARG A 114 0.41 -1.76 -11.41
N ASP A 115 0.97 -0.72 -10.85
CA ASP A 115 0.36 0.59 -10.61
C ASP A 115 1.29 1.70 -11.16
N PRO A 116 1.47 1.79 -12.50
CA PRO A 116 2.43 2.71 -13.11
C PRO A 116 2.13 4.19 -12.83
N GLU A 117 0.88 4.50 -12.52
CA GLU A 117 0.45 5.85 -12.13
C GLU A 117 0.62 6.13 -10.63
N GLN A 118 1.10 5.14 -9.85
CA GLN A 118 1.36 5.23 -8.41
C GLN A 118 0.15 5.67 -7.58
N LYS A 119 -1.06 5.35 -8.04
CA LYS A 119 -2.31 5.72 -7.35
C LYS A 119 -2.45 5.04 -6.00
N VAL A 120 -2.11 3.74 -5.95
CA VAL A 120 -2.15 2.97 -4.69
C VAL A 120 -1.04 3.44 -3.75
N ALA A 121 0.17 3.67 -4.27
CA ALA A 121 1.27 4.23 -3.50
C ALA A 121 0.89 5.58 -2.87
N ALA A 122 0.20 6.46 -3.61
CA ALA A 122 -0.27 7.74 -3.11
C ALA A 122 -1.32 7.59 -1.97
N ILE A 123 -2.26 6.62 -2.08
CA ILE A 123 -3.25 6.31 -1.03
C ILE A 123 -2.53 5.91 0.28
N TYR A 124 -1.40 5.20 0.19
CA TYR A 124 -0.61 4.75 1.33
C TYR A 124 0.47 5.74 1.76
N GLY A 125 0.66 6.84 1.03
CA GLY A 125 1.69 7.83 1.30
C GLY A 125 3.11 7.29 1.11
N THR A 126 3.26 6.27 0.25
CA THR A 126 4.55 5.65 -0.08
C THR A 126 5.29 6.52 -1.08
N SER A 127 6.53 6.88 -0.76
CA SER A 127 7.39 7.73 -1.58
C SER A 127 8.79 7.14 -1.80
N GLY A 128 9.04 5.94 -1.31
CA GLY A 128 10.31 5.20 -1.46
C GLY A 128 10.07 3.70 -1.54
N TRP A 129 11.00 3.00 -2.17
CA TRP A 129 10.89 1.56 -2.42
C TRP A 129 12.09 0.79 -1.86
N PRO A 130 11.89 -0.42 -1.30
CA PRO A 130 10.58 -1.00 -0.98
C PRO A 130 9.95 -0.37 0.26
N GLU A 131 8.63 -0.37 0.32
CA GLU A 131 7.87 -0.05 1.52
C GLU A 131 6.76 -1.10 1.68
N THR A 132 6.57 -1.62 2.90
CA THR A 132 5.64 -2.72 3.14
C THR A 132 4.71 -2.41 4.31
N TYR A 133 3.44 -2.70 4.12
CA TYR A 133 2.43 -2.68 5.18
C TYR A 133 2.00 -4.11 5.51
N ILE A 134 2.10 -4.50 6.78
CA ILE A 134 1.57 -5.77 7.27
C ILE A 134 0.18 -5.52 7.83
N ILE A 135 -0.82 -6.17 7.24
CA ILE A 135 -2.24 -5.97 7.53
C ILE A 135 -2.80 -7.28 8.08
N ASP A 136 -3.47 -7.23 9.21
CA ASP A 136 -4.04 -8.42 9.83
C ASP A 136 -5.33 -8.90 9.15
N ARG A 137 -5.86 -10.05 9.62
CA ARG A 137 -7.10 -10.67 9.10
C ARG A 137 -8.33 -9.77 9.20
N LYS A 138 -8.32 -8.78 10.11
CA LYS A 138 -9.38 -7.78 10.27
C LYS A 138 -9.21 -6.56 9.36
N GLY A 139 -8.09 -6.52 8.62
CA GLY A 139 -7.75 -5.40 7.75
C GLY A 139 -7.10 -4.22 8.47
N VAL A 140 -6.54 -4.43 9.67
CA VAL A 140 -5.85 -3.39 10.45
C VAL A 140 -4.35 -3.45 10.17
N VAL A 141 -3.73 -2.30 9.92
CA VAL A 141 -2.27 -2.19 9.76
C VAL A 141 -1.58 -2.50 11.09
N ARG A 142 -0.71 -3.51 11.11
CA ARG A 142 0.03 -3.96 12.30
C ARG A 142 1.48 -3.51 12.29
N ARG A 143 2.05 -3.33 11.11
CA ARG A 143 3.42 -2.83 10.95
C ARG A 143 3.58 -2.11 9.62
N LYS A 144 4.44 -1.08 9.60
CA LYS A 144 4.98 -0.46 8.40
C LYS A 144 6.49 -0.69 8.40
N VAL A 145 7.03 -1.17 7.29
CA VAL A 145 8.46 -1.40 7.07
C VAL A 145 8.92 -0.50 5.94
N ILE A 146 9.97 0.27 6.18
CA ILE A 146 10.59 1.16 5.19
C ILE A 146 11.96 0.59 4.87
N GLY A 147 12.22 0.32 3.59
CA GLY A 147 13.42 -0.34 3.12
C GLY A 147 13.33 -1.87 3.15
N PRO A 148 14.39 -2.55 2.67
CA PRO A 148 14.42 -4.01 2.53
C PRO A 148 14.47 -4.72 3.89
N LEU A 149 13.83 -5.89 3.96
CA LEU A 149 13.79 -6.73 5.14
C LEU A 149 14.12 -8.19 4.77
N ASN A 150 14.73 -8.93 5.71
CA ASN A 150 14.83 -10.39 5.61
C ASN A 150 13.50 -11.01 6.10
N TRP A 151 12.61 -11.34 5.15
CA TRP A 151 11.22 -11.77 5.42
C TRP A 151 11.12 -13.18 6.01
N ASP A 152 12.11 -14.04 5.77
CA ASP A 152 12.15 -15.41 6.30
C ASP A 152 12.87 -15.53 7.66
N SER A 153 13.29 -14.41 8.25
CA SER A 153 13.88 -14.39 9.59
C SER A 153 12.89 -14.89 10.66
N PRO A 154 13.37 -15.58 11.72
CA PRO A 154 12.51 -16.16 12.76
C PRO A 154 11.55 -15.16 13.38
N ASP A 155 12.00 -13.95 13.67
CA ASP A 155 11.19 -12.90 14.32
C ASP A 155 10.05 -12.43 13.42
N VAL A 156 10.31 -12.23 12.13
CA VAL A 156 9.30 -11.84 11.14
C VAL A 156 8.28 -12.97 10.96
N MET A 157 8.76 -14.21 10.80
CA MET A 157 7.91 -15.38 10.66
C MET A 157 7.02 -15.60 11.89
N GLN A 158 7.56 -15.44 13.09
CA GLN A 158 6.79 -15.53 14.33
C GLN A 158 5.74 -14.43 14.41
N PHE A 159 6.10 -13.20 14.07
CA PHE A 159 5.16 -12.07 14.06
C PHE A 159 4.00 -12.31 13.09
N LEU A 160 4.27 -12.69 11.84
CA LEU A 160 3.25 -12.98 10.84
C LEU A 160 2.31 -14.12 11.27
N ASN A 161 2.86 -15.16 11.89
CA ASN A 161 2.07 -16.28 12.43
C ASN A 161 1.17 -15.91 13.62
N SER A 162 1.47 -14.79 14.30
CA SER A 162 0.71 -14.32 15.46
C SER A 162 -0.52 -13.48 15.10
N LEU A 163 -0.67 -13.11 13.83
CA LEU A 163 -1.75 -12.28 13.31
C LEU A 163 -2.90 -13.14 12.77
#